data_45070b542b34e22a832e5e73305a91ca
#
_entry.id   45070b542b34e22a832e5e73305a91ca
#
_cell.length_a   1.000
_cell.length_b   1.000
_cell.length_c   1.000
_cell.angle_alpha   90.00
_cell.angle_beta   90.00
_cell.angle_gamma   90.00
#
_symmetry.space_group_name_H-M   'P 1'
#
loop_
_entity.id
_entity.type
_entity.pdbx_description
1 polymer ?
#
loop_
_entity_poly.entity_id
_entity_poly.type
_entity_poly.pdbx_seq_one_letter_code
_entity_poly.pdbx_strand_id
1 'polypeptide(L)'
;NHPANANGNGAQSVADSQADAESQAQIAKSLQSSIIDNIKDSKTHDKAWHTVLDEPAFDSLVTLLESAPHFVIDTETTSVYWRQAELVGLSFAVKAHEAYYVPLTHSLEGDELTTKQLDRNMVLTRLKPILENPNIGKIGQHLKYDAHILSFYDIDLLGSIHAKPNNWAMDTMLASYVINAAAT
;
A
#
# COMPACT_ATOMS: atom_id res chain seq x y z
N ASN A 1 -14.87 66.28 -9.70
CA ASN A 1 -13.52 65.84 -9.42
C ASN A 1 -13.55 64.71 -8.35
N HIS A 2 -13.45 63.50 -8.85
CA HIS A 2 -13.20 62.35 -8.02
C HIS A 2 -11.80 61.80 -8.42
N PRO A 3 -10.84 61.61 -7.48
CA PRO A 3 -9.62 60.92 -7.82
C PRO A 3 -9.87 59.43 -7.76
N ALA A 4 -9.47 58.75 -8.83
CA ALA A 4 -9.42 57.31 -8.92
C ALA A 4 -8.44 56.74 -7.90
N ASN A 5 -8.88 55.78 -7.14
CA ASN A 5 -8.04 54.95 -6.28
C ASN A 5 -7.63 53.72 -7.12
N ALA A 6 -6.40 53.67 -7.58
CA ALA A 6 -5.88 52.59 -8.37
C ALA A 6 -4.72 51.92 -7.62
N ASN A 7 -4.80 50.60 -7.53
CA ASN A 7 -3.69 49.63 -7.42
C ASN A 7 -2.93 49.53 -6.10
N GLY A 8 -3.40 48.66 -5.21
CA GLY A 8 -2.61 48.06 -4.14
C GLY A 8 -2.69 46.53 -4.06
N ASN A 9 -3.67 45.87 -4.71
CA ASN A 9 -3.94 44.43 -4.49
C ASN A 9 -3.18 43.46 -5.39
N GLY A 10 -2.53 43.91 -6.44
CA GLY A 10 -1.82 43.00 -7.37
C GLY A 10 -0.47 42.53 -6.88
N ALA A 11 0.26 43.39 -6.16
CA ALA A 11 1.64 43.04 -5.72
C ALA A 11 1.61 42.11 -4.50
N GLN A 12 0.61 42.20 -3.64
CA GLN A 12 0.46 41.36 -2.44
C GLN A 12 0.07 39.92 -2.80
N SER A 13 -0.83 39.74 -3.76
CA SER A 13 -1.25 38.39 -4.23
C SER A 13 -0.15 37.62 -4.96
N VAL A 14 0.78 38.31 -5.62
CA VAL A 14 1.93 37.69 -6.29
C VAL A 14 2.99 37.29 -5.26
N ALA A 15 3.22 38.10 -4.24
CA ALA A 15 4.16 37.77 -3.15
C ALA A 15 3.68 36.59 -2.32
N ASP A 16 2.36 36.51 -2.01
CA ASP A 16 1.76 35.39 -1.27
C ASP A 16 1.85 34.09 -2.08
N SER A 17 1.60 34.11 -3.39
CA SER A 17 1.71 32.94 -4.26
C SER A 17 3.17 32.46 -4.47
N GLN A 18 4.15 33.36 -4.42
CA GLN A 18 5.57 33.01 -4.46
C GLN A 18 6.03 32.39 -3.14
N ALA A 19 5.63 32.92 -2.00
CA ALA A 19 5.93 32.36 -0.68
C ALA A 19 5.33 30.95 -0.49
N ASP A 20 4.12 30.72 -0.99
CA ASP A 20 3.50 29.39 -0.99
C ASP A 20 4.24 28.40 -1.88
N ALA A 21 4.68 28.81 -3.07
CA ALA A 21 5.46 27.98 -3.98
C ALA A 21 6.85 27.61 -3.39
N GLU A 22 7.53 28.57 -2.74
CA GLU A 22 8.82 28.32 -2.07
C GLU A 22 8.65 27.37 -0.87
N SER A 23 7.58 27.55 -0.09
CA SER A 23 7.25 26.67 1.03
C SER A 23 6.96 25.24 0.55
N GLN A 24 6.20 25.06 -0.50
CA GLN A 24 5.91 23.75 -1.09
C GLN A 24 7.18 23.10 -1.66
N ALA A 25 8.05 23.87 -2.30
CA ALA A 25 9.33 23.36 -2.80
C ALA A 25 10.28 22.93 -1.66
N GLN A 26 10.25 23.62 -0.53
CA GLN A 26 11.04 23.28 0.65
C GLN A 26 10.52 22.00 1.32
N ILE A 27 9.20 21.84 1.41
CA ILE A 27 8.56 20.62 1.91
C ILE A 27 8.89 19.44 0.99
N ALA A 28 8.80 19.61 -0.32
CA ALA A 28 9.14 18.57 -1.29
C ALA A 28 10.60 18.12 -1.19
N LYS A 29 11.55 19.05 -1.03
CA LYS A 29 12.96 18.75 -0.81
C LYS A 29 13.20 18.00 0.50
N SER A 30 12.54 18.41 1.58
CA SER A 30 12.63 17.74 2.87
C SER A 30 12.09 16.31 2.82
N LEU A 31 10.94 16.10 2.17
CA LEU A 31 10.38 14.77 1.95
C LEU A 31 11.31 13.90 1.10
N GLN A 32 11.87 14.45 0.01
CA GLN A 32 12.80 13.74 -0.86
C GLN A 32 14.08 13.33 -0.13
N SER A 33 14.64 14.20 0.71
CA SER A 33 15.80 13.88 1.57
C SER A 33 15.46 12.76 2.55
N SER A 34 14.31 12.84 3.23
CA SER A 34 13.85 11.81 4.16
C SER A 34 13.64 10.46 3.49
N ILE A 35 13.08 10.44 2.26
CA ILE A 35 12.90 9.21 1.47
C ILE A 35 14.26 8.62 1.10
N ILE A 36 15.22 9.42 0.65
CA ILE A 36 16.57 8.97 0.29
C ILE A 36 17.31 8.40 1.51
N ASP A 37 17.19 9.03 2.66
CA ASP A 37 17.82 8.56 3.88
C ASP A 37 17.18 7.24 4.36
N ASN A 38 15.86 7.10 4.28
CA ASN A 38 15.15 5.85 4.55
C ASN A 38 15.54 4.72 3.58
N ILE A 39 15.77 5.02 2.28
CA ILE A 39 16.23 4.03 1.30
C ILE A 39 17.67 3.57 1.62
N LYS A 40 18.56 4.47 2.04
CA LYS A 40 19.91 4.12 2.49
C LYS A 40 19.87 3.26 3.75
N ASP A 41 19.02 3.62 4.70
CA ASP A 41 18.81 2.91 5.95
C ASP A 41 18.27 1.48 5.71
N SER A 42 17.40 1.29 4.72
CA SER A 42 16.86 -0.02 4.35
C SER A 42 17.92 -1.06 3.95
N LYS A 43 19.12 -0.62 3.54
CA LYS A 43 20.23 -1.51 3.19
C LYS A 43 21.05 -1.96 4.39
N THR A 44 20.92 -1.28 5.52
CA THR A 44 21.73 -1.48 6.74
C THR A 44 20.95 -2.15 7.87
N HIS A 45 19.60 -2.22 7.77
CA HIS A 45 18.77 -2.84 8.80
C HIS A 45 18.60 -4.36 8.56
N ASP A 46 18.63 -5.10 9.64
CA ASP A 46 18.23 -6.51 9.64
C ASP A 46 16.77 -6.62 9.21
N LYS A 47 16.52 -7.52 8.25
CA LYS A 47 15.17 -7.75 7.71
C LYS A 47 14.58 -8.99 8.37
N ALA A 48 13.38 -8.86 8.90
CA ALA A 48 12.61 -9.96 9.43
C ALA A 48 11.59 -10.45 8.38
N TRP A 49 11.77 -11.68 7.92
CA TRP A 49 10.88 -12.33 6.96
C TRP A 49 10.22 -13.52 7.64
N HIS A 50 8.90 -13.53 7.67
CA HIS A 50 8.10 -14.56 8.31
C HIS A 50 7.28 -15.31 7.28
N THR A 51 7.51 -16.61 7.13
CA THR A 51 6.63 -17.48 6.34
C THR A 51 5.60 -18.10 7.26
N VAL A 52 4.32 -17.86 6.97
CA VAL A 52 3.18 -18.30 7.78
C VAL A 52 2.67 -19.63 7.25
N LEU A 53 3.03 -20.73 7.93
CA LEU A 53 2.78 -22.10 7.47
C LEU A 53 1.77 -22.88 8.35
N ASP A 54 1.38 -22.31 9.47
CA ASP A 54 0.46 -22.95 10.43
C ASP A 54 -0.57 -21.95 10.98
N GLU A 55 -1.62 -22.48 11.58
CA GLU A 55 -2.71 -21.67 12.12
C GLU A 55 -2.27 -20.75 13.28
N PRO A 56 -1.40 -21.15 14.24
CA PRO A 56 -0.95 -20.23 15.29
C PRO A 56 -0.19 -19.02 14.76
N ALA A 57 0.67 -19.20 13.75
CA ALA A 57 1.36 -18.09 13.09
C ALA A 57 0.38 -17.21 12.33
N PHE A 58 -0.63 -17.80 11.69
CA PHE A 58 -1.68 -17.08 11.01
C PHE A 58 -2.59 -16.31 11.97
N ASP A 59 -2.94 -16.87 13.13
CA ASP A 59 -3.68 -16.17 14.20
C ASP A 59 -2.94 -14.92 14.67
N SER A 60 -1.62 -15.04 14.82
CA SER A 60 -0.77 -13.92 15.20
C SER A 60 -0.76 -12.81 14.11
N LEU A 61 -0.68 -13.20 12.84
CA LEU A 61 -0.75 -12.25 11.71
C LEU A 61 -2.13 -11.57 11.65
N VAL A 62 -3.23 -12.31 11.79
CA VAL A 62 -4.59 -11.76 11.80
C VAL A 62 -4.73 -10.70 12.90
N THR A 63 -4.30 -11.02 14.12
CA THR A 63 -4.32 -10.08 15.26
C THR A 63 -3.50 -8.81 14.97
N LEU A 64 -2.34 -8.98 14.34
CA LEU A 64 -1.47 -7.88 13.95
C LEU A 64 -2.15 -6.96 12.92
N LEU A 65 -2.76 -7.53 11.88
CA LEU A 65 -3.45 -6.78 10.83
C LEU A 65 -4.71 -6.06 11.37
N GLU A 66 -5.48 -6.71 12.25
CA GLU A 66 -6.67 -6.11 12.87
C GLU A 66 -6.34 -4.89 13.74
N SER A 67 -5.19 -4.93 14.42
CA SER A 67 -4.76 -3.86 15.32
C SER A 67 -4.04 -2.71 14.59
N ALA A 68 -3.65 -2.91 13.35
CA ALA A 68 -2.88 -1.93 12.59
C ALA A 68 -3.78 -0.81 12.01
N PRO A 69 -3.34 0.46 12.03
CA PRO A 69 -4.08 1.56 11.38
C PRO A 69 -4.02 1.44 9.84
N HIS A 70 -3.02 0.75 9.33
CA HIS A 70 -2.82 0.42 7.92
C HIS A 70 -1.83 -0.74 7.77
N PHE A 71 -1.87 -1.40 6.63
CA PHE A 71 -0.89 -2.41 6.25
C PHE A 71 -0.60 -2.37 4.75
N VAL A 72 0.56 -2.88 4.38
CA VAL A 72 0.90 -3.18 2.98
C VAL A 72 0.35 -4.56 2.63
N ILE A 73 -0.21 -4.70 1.43
CA ILE A 73 -0.64 -5.97 0.85
C ILE A 73 -0.09 -6.11 -0.57
N ASP A 74 0.28 -7.32 -0.92
CA ASP A 74 0.64 -7.72 -2.27
C ASP A 74 0.19 -9.16 -2.52
N THR A 75 -0.26 -9.47 -3.74
CA THR A 75 -0.74 -10.80 -4.12
C THR A 75 0.26 -11.49 -5.05
N GLU A 76 0.63 -12.72 -4.72
CA GLU A 76 1.39 -13.59 -5.60
C GLU A 76 0.46 -14.47 -6.42
N THR A 77 0.71 -14.52 -7.72
CA THR A 77 -0.21 -15.12 -8.66
C THR A 77 0.49 -15.92 -9.76
N THR A 78 -0.25 -16.81 -10.42
CA THR A 78 0.27 -17.65 -11.52
C THR A 78 0.50 -16.90 -12.83
N SER A 79 -0.02 -15.67 -12.97
CA SER A 79 0.07 -14.88 -14.22
C SER A 79 -0.04 -13.38 -13.94
N VAL A 80 0.62 -12.58 -14.76
CA VAL A 80 0.45 -11.10 -14.78
C VAL A 80 -0.88 -10.67 -15.43
N TYR A 81 -1.55 -11.57 -16.12
CA TYR A 81 -2.88 -11.33 -16.70
C TYR A 81 -3.95 -11.71 -15.70
N TRP A 82 -4.45 -10.77 -14.94
CA TRP A 82 -5.36 -10.99 -13.81
C TRP A 82 -6.58 -11.88 -14.13
N ARG A 83 -7.11 -11.86 -15.39
CA ARG A 83 -8.25 -12.70 -15.81
C ARG A 83 -7.93 -14.20 -15.87
N GLN A 84 -6.66 -14.58 -15.90
CA GLN A 84 -6.18 -15.96 -16.02
C GLN A 84 -5.33 -16.35 -14.80
N ALA A 85 -5.13 -15.41 -13.90
CA ALA A 85 -4.28 -15.59 -12.73
C ALA A 85 -5.05 -16.26 -11.60
N GLU A 86 -4.40 -17.19 -10.92
CA GLU A 86 -4.83 -17.78 -9.66
C GLU A 86 -3.96 -17.25 -8.53
N LEU A 87 -4.54 -17.01 -7.38
CA LEU A 87 -3.83 -16.59 -6.18
C LEU A 87 -3.02 -17.74 -5.60
N VAL A 88 -1.71 -17.57 -5.47
CA VAL A 88 -0.79 -18.55 -4.89
C VAL A 88 -0.21 -18.14 -3.55
N GLY A 89 -0.26 -16.87 -3.19
CA GLY A 89 0.22 -16.37 -1.90
C GLY A 89 -0.20 -14.92 -1.65
N LEU A 90 -0.02 -14.49 -0.40
CA LEU A 90 -0.27 -13.14 0.06
C LEU A 90 0.92 -12.64 0.88
N SER A 91 1.35 -11.42 0.62
CA SER A 91 2.39 -10.74 1.41
C SER A 91 1.78 -9.59 2.20
N PHE A 92 2.23 -9.41 3.45
CA PHE A 92 1.81 -8.33 4.32
C PHE A 92 2.98 -7.67 5.02
N ALA A 93 2.87 -6.35 5.28
CA ALA A 93 3.77 -5.64 6.18
C ALA A 93 3.00 -4.56 6.94
N VAL A 94 3.28 -4.38 8.23
CA VAL A 94 2.71 -3.32 9.08
C VAL A 94 3.75 -2.30 9.50
N LYS A 95 5.04 -2.63 9.36
CA LYS A 95 6.16 -1.73 9.62
C LYS A 95 7.32 -2.00 8.66
N ALA A 96 8.23 -1.06 8.55
CA ALA A 96 9.43 -1.21 7.74
C ALA A 96 10.30 -2.39 8.23
N HIS A 97 10.97 -3.06 7.29
CA HIS A 97 11.93 -4.15 7.52
C HIS A 97 11.34 -5.45 8.08
N GLU A 98 10.02 -5.56 8.18
CA GLU A 98 9.34 -6.79 8.59
C GLU A 98 8.19 -7.11 7.64
N ALA A 99 8.18 -8.34 7.13
CA ALA A 99 7.16 -8.81 6.20
C ALA A 99 6.74 -10.25 6.53
N TYR A 100 5.49 -10.54 6.19
CA TYR A 100 4.84 -11.83 6.39
C TYR A 100 4.39 -12.36 5.05
N TYR A 101 4.71 -13.61 4.76
CA TYR A 101 4.26 -14.30 3.56
C TYR A 101 3.38 -15.50 3.92
N VAL A 102 2.21 -15.57 3.30
CA VAL A 102 1.24 -16.66 3.48
C VAL A 102 1.15 -17.42 2.16
N PRO A 103 1.88 -18.55 1.99
CA PRO A 103 1.74 -19.40 0.81
C PRO A 103 0.40 -20.15 0.85
N LEU A 104 -0.27 -20.30 -0.30
CA LEU A 104 -1.62 -20.85 -0.39
C LEU A 104 -1.75 -22.02 -1.36
N THR A 105 -1.18 -21.93 -2.56
CA THR A 105 -1.36 -22.94 -3.63
C THR A 105 -0.10 -23.12 -4.48
N HIS A 106 1.08 -23.04 -3.88
CA HIS A 106 2.31 -23.38 -4.57
C HIS A 106 2.33 -24.88 -4.91
N SER A 107 2.80 -25.23 -6.11
CA SER A 107 2.80 -26.59 -6.65
C SER A 107 4.15 -27.02 -7.21
N LEU A 108 5.26 -26.55 -6.64
CA LEU A 108 6.60 -26.99 -7.08
C LEU A 108 6.95 -28.34 -6.45
N GLU A 109 7.23 -29.35 -7.27
CA GLU A 109 7.69 -30.65 -6.79
C GLU A 109 8.98 -30.51 -5.95
N GLY A 110 8.95 -31.07 -4.74
CA GLY A 110 10.10 -31.07 -3.84
C GLY A 110 10.27 -29.82 -2.97
N ASP A 111 9.38 -28.85 -3.06
CA ASP A 111 9.40 -27.66 -2.21
C ASP A 111 8.60 -27.90 -0.91
N GLU A 112 9.21 -27.58 0.25
CA GLU A 112 8.53 -27.67 1.55
C GLU A 112 7.29 -26.78 1.61
N LEU A 113 7.26 -25.66 0.88
CA LEU A 113 6.10 -24.79 0.78
C LEU A 113 4.88 -25.51 0.20
N THR A 114 5.09 -26.49 -0.67
CA THR A 114 4.02 -27.27 -1.29
C THR A 114 3.29 -28.17 -0.28
N THR A 115 3.95 -28.59 0.79
CA THR A 115 3.44 -29.58 1.76
C THR A 115 2.89 -28.97 3.04
N LYS A 116 3.17 -27.70 3.33
CA LYS A 116 2.84 -27.03 4.60
C LYS A 116 2.02 -25.76 4.43
N GLN A 117 1.35 -25.60 3.30
CA GLN A 117 0.51 -24.42 3.05
C GLN A 117 -0.79 -24.50 3.82
N LEU A 118 -1.30 -23.34 4.22
CA LEU A 118 -2.63 -23.22 4.79
C LEU A 118 -3.71 -23.37 3.70
N ASP A 119 -4.91 -23.82 4.10
CA ASP A 119 -6.05 -23.86 3.20
C ASP A 119 -6.42 -22.45 2.75
N ARG A 120 -6.45 -22.22 1.42
CA ARG A 120 -6.72 -20.92 0.82
C ARG A 120 -8.07 -20.36 1.23
N ASN A 121 -9.11 -21.20 1.26
CA ASN A 121 -10.46 -20.75 1.58
C ASN A 121 -10.57 -20.32 3.04
N MET A 122 -9.95 -21.06 3.94
CA MET A 122 -9.87 -20.71 5.37
C MET A 122 -9.15 -19.36 5.55
N VAL A 123 -7.98 -19.18 4.94
CA VAL A 123 -7.21 -17.93 5.01
C VAL A 123 -8.02 -16.75 4.48
N LEU A 124 -8.59 -16.86 3.28
CA LEU A 124 -9.35 -15.78 2.65
C LEU A 124 -10.62 -15.44 3.42
N THR A 125 -11.32 -16.44 3.96
CA THR A 125 -12.50 -16.22 4.80
C THR A 125 -12.18 -15.41 6.04
N ARG A 126 -11.05 -15.69 6.68
CA ARG A 126 -10.61 -14.97 7.89
C ARG A 126 -10.04 -13.59 7.58
N LEU A 127 -9.38 -13.40 6.45
CA LEU A 127 -8.84 -12.11 6.03
C LEU A 127 -9.91 -11.17 5.45
N LYS A 128 -10.99 -11.69 4.87
CA LYS A 128 -12.04 -10.88 4.23
C LYS A 128 -12.53 -9.72 5.10
N PRO A 129 -12.93 -9.90 6.36
CA PRO A 129 -13.40 -8.78 7.19
C PRO A 129 -12.32 -7.72 7.44
N ILE A 130 -11.04 -8.08 7.42
CA ILE A 130 -9.91 -7.15 7.59
C ILE A 130 -9.65 -6.40 6.29
N LEU A 131 -9.61 -7.12 5.17
CA LEU A 131 -9.37 -6.56 3.83
C LEU A 131 -10.49 -5.60 3.41
N GLU A 132 -11.71 -5.87 3.81
CA GLU A 132 -12.88 -5.02 3.55
C GLU A 132 -13.13 -3.97 4.63
N ASN A 133 -12.34 -3.95 5.73
CA ASN A 133 -12.54 -2.99 6.80
C ASN A 133 -12.19 -1.56 6.36
N PRO A 134 -13.17 -0.64 6.30
CA PRO A 134 -12.92 0.74 5.86
C PRO A 134 -12.10 1.58 6.86
N ASN A 135 -11.88 1.09 8.08
CA ASN A 135 -11.10 1.82 9.09
C ASN A 135 -9.61 1.46 9.07
N ILE A 136 -9.20 0.49 8.25
CA ILE A 136 -7.80 0.06 8.10
C ILE A 136 -7.31 0.49 6.72
N GLY A 137 -6.26 1.32 6.66
CA GLY A 137 -5.66 1.76 5.40
C GLY A 137 -4.96 0.62 4.65
N LYS A 138 -5.05 0.61 3.32
CA LYS A 138 -4.38 -0.38 2.46
C LYS A 138 -3.31 0.31 1.63
N ILE A 139 -2.12 -0.25 1.61
CA ILE A 139 -0.99 0.22 0.82
C ILE A 139 -0.57 -0.93 -0.10
N GLY A 140 -0.29 -0.63 -1.35
CA GLY A 140 0.20 -1.63 -2.31
C GLY A 140 0.86 -0.97 -3.50
N GLN A 141 1.45 -1.78 -4.37
CA GLN A 141 1.98 -1.33 -5.64
C GLN A 141 1.12 -1.89 -6.78
N HIS A 142 0.53 -1.02 -7.60
CA HIS A 142 -0.46 -1.43 -8.59
C HIS A 142 -1.67 -2.12 -7.95
N LEU A 143 -2.15 -1.57 -6.85
CA LEU A 143 -3.19 -2.13 -5.98
C LEU A 143 -4.48 -2.52 -6.72
N LYS A 144 -4.73 -1.94 -7.89
CA LYS A 144 -5.83 -2.33 -8.76
C LYS A 144 -5.72 -3.79 -9.24
N TYR A 145 -4.50 -4.29 -9.47
CA TYR A 145 -4.28 -5.68 -9.83
C TYR A 145 -4.70 -6.60 -8.68
N ASP A 146 -4.23 -6.32 -7.47
CA ASP A 146 -4.57 -7.09 -6.26
C ASP A 146 -6.08 -7.11 -6.00
N ALA A 147 -6.72 -5.96 -6.18
CA ALA A 147 -8.17 -5.86 -6.06
C ALA A 147 -8.92 -6.72 -7.07
N HIS A 148 -8.44 -6.81 -8.31
CA HIS A 148 -9.02 -7.72 -9.32
C HIS A 148 -8.82 -9.19 -8.94
N ILE A 149 -7.63 -9.58 -8.46
CA ILE A 149 -7.36 -10.94 -7.99
C ILE A 149 -8.29 -11.30 -6.83
N LEU A 150 -8.35 -10.45 -5.81
CA LEU A 150 -9.18 -10.69 -4.62
C LEU A 150 -10.67 -10.72 -4.94
N SER A 151 -11.13 -9.99 -5.95
CA SER A 151 -12.53 -10.00 -6.37
C SER A 151 -13.01 -11.36 -6.89
N PHE A 152 -12.11 -12.22 -7.42
CA PHE A 152 -12.46 -13.60 -7.77
C PHE A 152 -12.75 -14.50 -6.58
N TYR A 153 -12.39 -14.04 -5.38
CA TYR A 153 -12.62 -14.72 -4.11
C TYR A 153 -13.64 -13.97 -3.24
N ASP A 154 -14.53 -13.17 -3.88
CA ASP A 154 -15.57 -12.38 -3.23
C ASP A 154 -15.05 -11.37 -2.19
N ILE A 155 -13.80 -10.88 -2.34
CA ILE A 155 -13.20 -9.85 -1.48
C ILE A 155 -13.19 -8.51 -2.24
N ASP A 156 -13.91 -7.52 -1.70
CA ASP A 156 -13.96 -6.16 -2.25
C ASP A 156 -12.93 -5.25 -1.55
N LEU A 157 -11.68 -5.35 -1.98
CA LEU A 157 -10.59 -4.54 -1.42
C LEU A 157 -10.79 -3.04 -1.68
N LEU A 158 -11.33 -2.65 -2.86
CA LEU A 158 -11.48 -1.25 -3.27
C LEU A 158 -12.80 -0.63 -2.80
N GLY A 159 -13.87 -1.42 -2.66
CA GLY A 159 -15.16 -0.93 -2.12
C GLY A 159 -15.01 -0.41 -0.70
N SER A 160 -14.19 -1.04 0.10
CA SER A 160 -13.85 -0.56 1.44
C SER A 160 -13.17 0.82 1.41
N ILE A 161 -12.44 1.14 0.34
CA ILE A 161 -11.72 2.41 0.15
C ILE A 161 -12.68 3.56 -0.18
N HIS A 162 -13.77 3.28 -0.88
CA HIS A 162 -14.76 4.29 -1.28
C HIS A 162 -15.84 4.54 -0.23
N ALA A 163 -15.97 3.69 0.77
CA ALA A 163 -17.13 3.66 1.66
C ALA A 163 -17.16 4.75 2.73
N LYS A 164 -16.03 5.41 3.06
CA LYS A 164 -15.98 6.44 4.11
C LYS A 164 -14.87 7.47 3.85
N PRO A 165 -15.08 8.76 4.26
CA PRO A 165 -14.11 9.84 4.03
C PRO A 165 -12.76 9.69 4.77
N ASN A 166 -12.67 8.81 5.75
CA ASN A 166 -11.42 8.54 6.49
C ASN A 166 -10.69 7.27 6.01
N ASN A 167 -11.26 6.59 5.02
CA ASN A 167 -10.65 5.40 4.46
C ASN A 167 -9.68 5.81 3.35
N TRP A 168 -8.44 5.41 3.45
CA TRP A 168 -7.44 5.74 2.47
C TRP A 168 -6.73 4.48 1.96
N ALA A 169 -6.43 4.50 0.67
CA ALA A 169 -5.49 3.56 0.08
C ALA A 169 -4.38 4.35 -0.58
N MET A 170 -3.20 3.77 -0.58
CA MET A 170 -2.04 4.32 -1.25
C MET A 170 -1.51 3.29 -2.25
N ASP A 171 -1.60 3.61 -3.52
CA ASP A 171 -0.91 2.89 -4.58
C ASP A 171 0.45 3.57 -4.81
N THR A 172 1.53 2.87 -4.45
CA THR A 172 2.89 3.41 -4.52
C THR A 172 3.36 3.64 -5.95
N MET A 173 2.85 2.87 -6.93
CA MET A 173 3.12 3.07 -8.35
C MET A 173 2.49 4.39 -8.83
N LEU A 174 1.22 4.63 -8.49
CA LEU A 174 0.54 5.88 -8.84
C LEU A 174 1.17 7.08 -8.13
N ALA A 175 1.53 6.93 -6.85
CA ALA A 175 2.21 7.98 -6.10
C ALA A 175 3.55 8.36 -6.74
N SER A 176 4.36 7.36 -7.14
CA SER A 176 5.62 7.58 -7.86
C SER A 176 5.39 8.32 -9.18
N TYR A 177 4.38 7.91 -9.94
CA TYR A 177 4.04 8.54 -11.21
C TYR A 177 3.60 10.00 -11.05
N VAL A 178 2.82 10.32 -10.02
CA VAL A 178 2.38 11.70 -9.74
C VAL A 178 3.55 12.60 -9.31
N ILE A 179 4.50 12.05 -8.53
CA ILE A 179 5.68 12.78 -8.07
C ILE A 179 6.66 13.05 -9.23
N ASN A 180 6.87 12.07 -10.10
CA ASN A 180 7.79 12.18 -11.22
C ASN A 180 7.38 11.29 -12.40
N ALA A 181 6.54 11.81 -13.28
CA ALA A 181 6.06 11.08 -14.45
C ALA A 181 7.16 10.69 -15.48
N ALA A 182 8.35 11.26 -15.38
CA ALA A 182 9.50 10.97 -16.23
C ALA A 182 10.47 9.92 -15.63
N ALA A 183 10.21 9.42 -14.44
CA ALA A 183 11.08 8.45 -13.75
C ALA A 183 10.74 6.98 -14.07
N THR A 184 10.18 6.69 -15.24
CA THR A 184 9.90 5.31 -15.72
C THR A 184 11.10 4.72 -16.45
#